data_2fde3dac5bb9860e036e6ab9d053a3d7
#
_entry.id   2fde3dac5bb9860e036e6ab9d053a3d7
#
_cell.length_a   1.000
_cell.length_b   1.000
_cell.length_c   1.000
_cell.angle_alpha   90.00
_cell.angle_beta   90.00
_cell.angle_gamma   90.00
#
_symmetry.space_group_name_H-M   'P 1'
#
loop_
_entity.id
_entity.type
_entity.pdbx_description
1 polymer ?
#
loop_
_entity_poly.entity_id
_entity_poly.type
_entity_poly.pdbx_seq_one_letter_code
_entity_poly.pdbx_strand_id
1 'polypeptide(L)'
;MSEQLRQAALDFHEFPIPGKIAVTPTKSLETQHDLALAYSPGVAEPCLEIEKDPSAASRYTARANLVAVISNGTAVLGLGNIGALASKPVMEGKGVLFKKFAGINVFDIEINEHDPDKLIDIIASLEPTFGGINLEDIKAPECFHIEKALRERMGIPVFHDDQHGTAIIVGAAALNGLEIIGKNIADVRLVVNGAGASAIACTNLLRALGFKKENIIMCDSKGVIYKGRGDNMDETKQFYAIEDNGWRTLADAVKGADVFLGCSKAGALKPEMVKTMAENPLILALANPVPEITPDEAKAVRPDAIVCTGRSDFPNQVNNVLCFPFLFRGALDVGATAINEEMKLAASHAIAGLAKEPVPLEIIANYGALSFGPDYVIPTPFDPRLLFTVSSAVAKKAMETGVATRPITDWAAYEKQLKALVAA
;
A
#
# COMPACT_ATOMS: atom_id res chain seq x y z
N MET A 1 0.10 20.26 -13.78
CA MET A 1 0.86 19.38 -14.72
C MET A 1 1.24 20.23 -15.93
N SER A 2 2.50 20.22 -16.37
CA SER A 2 2.89 20.96 -17.60
C SER A 2 2.32 20.25 -18.83
N GLU A 3 2.08 21.00 -19.94
CA GLU A 3 1.58 20.41 -21.20
C GLU A 3 2.57 19.38 -21.77
N GLN A 4 3.87 19.60 -21.59
CA GLN A 4 4.90 18.63 -21.98
C GLN A 4 4.76 17.30 -21.24
N LEU A 5 4.56 17.34 -19.92
CA LEU A 5 4.37 16.11 -19.13
C LEU A 5 3.04 15.42 -19.48
N ARG A 6 2.00 16.19 -19.75
CA ARG A 6 0.72 15.66 -20.22
C ARG A 6 0.89 14.90 -21.53
N GLN A 7 1.54 15.50 -22.53
CA GLN A 7 1.75 14.83 -23.82
C GLN A 7 2.65 13.60 -23.68
N ALA A 8 3.76 13.70 -22.94
CA ALA A 8 4.63 12.56 -22.70
C ALA A 8 3.91 11.38 -22.02
N ALA A 9 2.99 11.68 -21.11
CA ALA A 9 2.17 10.62 -20.47
C ALA A 9 1.21 9.94 -21.46
N LEU A 10 0.58 10.70 -22.36
CA LEU A 10 -0.28 10.14 -23.41
C LEU A 10 0.53 9.28 -24.37
N ASP A 11 1.67 9.79 -24.86
CA ASP A 11 2.57 9.06 -25.77
C ASP A 11 3.08 7.76 -25.14
N PHE A 12 3.42 7.78 -23.85
CA PHE A 12 3.85 6.59 -23.11
C PHE A 12 2.78 5.49 -23.03
N HIS A 13 1.49 5.86 -23.02
CA HIS A 13 0.39 4.88 -22.97
C HIS A 13 -0.05 4.41 -24.37
N GLU A 14 0.24 5.18 -25.42
CA GLU A 14 -0.17 4.87 -26.80
C GLU A 14 0.92 4.13 -27.59
N PHE A 15 2.21 4.46 -27.37
CA PHE A 15 3.31 3.99 -28.20
C PHE A 15 4.32 3.14 -27.42
N PRO A 16 5.04 2.17 -28.10
CA PRO A 16 4.85 1.73 -29.50
C PRO A 16 3.62 0.82 -29.69
N ILE A 17 3.06 0.32 -28.60
CA ILE A 17 1.86 -0.53 -28.55
C ILE A 17 0.96 0.00 -27.43
N PRO A 18 -0.36 0.19 -27.68
CA PRO A 18 -1.27 0.67 -26.65
C PRO A 18 -1.30 -0.20 -25.40
N GLY A 19 -1.41 0.45 -24.23
CA GLY A 19 -1.40 -0.19 -22.92
C GLY A 19 0.01 -0.45 -22.38
N LYS A 20 0.07 -1.02 -21.17
CA LYS A 20 1.33 -1.24 -20.43
C LYS A 20 1.59 -2.69 -20.10
N ILE A 21 0.65 -3.59 -20.38
CA ILE A 21 0.75 -5.01 -20.05
C ILE A 21 0.57 -5.88 -21.29
N ALA A 22 1.16 -7.06 -21.26
CA ALA A 22 0.97 -8.11 -22.25
C ALA A 22 0.88 -9.47 -21.54
N VAL A 23 0.11 -10.39 -22.14
CA VAL A 23 0.06 -11.79 -21.68
C VAL A 23 0.98 -12.60 -22.58
N THR A 24 2.00 -13.22 -21.98
CA THR A 24 3.04 -13.96 -22.71
C THR A 24 3.05 -15.43 -22.28
N PRO A 25 3.10 -16.40 -23.20
CA PRO A 25 3.30 -17.80 -22.86
C PRO A 25 4.64 -18.03 -22.13
N THR A 26 4.64 -18.95 -21.15
CA THR A 26 5.86 -19.35 -20.43
C THR A 26 6.47 -20.67 -20.97
N LYS A 27 5.79 -21.29 -21.93
CA LYS A 27 6.19 -22.55 -22.58
C LYS A 27 6.28 -22.35 -24.08
N SER A 28 7.24 -23.02 -24.71
CA SER A 28 7.32 -23.09 -26.17
C SER A 28 6.14 -23.92 -26.73
N LEU A 29 5.68 -23.56 -27.91
CA LEU A 29 4.69 -24.28 -28.67
C LEU A 29 5.11 -24.31 -30.16
N GLU A 30 6.10 -25.16 -30.48
CA GLU A 30 6.72 -25.21 -31.81
C GLU A 30 6.50 -26.55 -32.53
N THR A 31 6.17 -27.59 -31.79
CA THR A 31 6.02 -28.95 -32.33
C THR A 31 4.66 -29.56 -32.01
N GLN A 32 4.30 -30.64 -32.76
CA GLN A 32 3.11 -31.45 -32.45
C GLN A 32 3.19 -32.06 -31.04
N HIS A 33 4.37 -32.37 -30.58
CA HIS A 33 4.58 -32.86 -29.23
C HIS A 33 4.22 -31.79 -28.20
N ASP A 34 4.72 -30.55 -28.39
CA ASP A 34 4.38 -29.42 -27.50
C ASP A 34 2.88 -29.18 -27.46
N LEU A 35 2.21 -29.25 -28.63
CA LEU A 35 0.75 -29.12 -28.72
C LEU A 35 0.02 -30.20 -27.93
N ALA A 36 0.49 -31.46 -28.04
CA ALA A 36 -0.08 -32.57 -27.30
C ALA A 36 0.08 -32.43 -25.78
N LEU A 37 1.17 -31.86 -25.32
CA LEU A 37 1.42 -31.56 -23.89
C LEU A 37 0.64 -30.36 -23.40
N ALA A 38 0.65 -29.27 -24.18
CA ALA A 38 0.06 -27.98 -23.78
C ALA A 38 -1.48 -28.00 -23.82
N TYR A 39 -2.06 -28.84 -24.70
CA TYR A 39 -3.52 -28.88 -24.89
C TYR A 39 -4.01 -30.33 -24.93
N SER A 40 -4.48 -30.84 -26.06
CA SER A 40 -5.08 -32.17 -26.14
C SER A 40 -4.08 -33.19 -26.69
N PRO A 41 -3.91 -34.37 -26.05
CA PRO A 41 -4.61 -34.91 -24.87
C PRO A 41 -3.95 -34.59 -23.51
N GLY A 42 -2.69 -34.14 -23.48
CA GLY A 42 -1.85 -34.07 -22.27
C GLY A 42 -2.39 -33.18 -21.15
N VAL A 43 -3.16 -32.15 -21.49
CA VAL A 43 -3.74 -31.19 -20.49
C VAL A 43 -4.72 -31.86 -19.52
N ALA A 44 -5.24 -33.04 -19.86
CA ALA A 44 -6.13 -33.80 -18.98
C ALA A 44 -5.43 -34.22 -17.67
N GLU A 45 -4.15 -34.55 -17.73
CA GLU A 45 -3.40 -35.03 -16.55
C GLU A 45 -3.31 -33.97 -15.42
N PRO A 46 -2.83 -32.73 -15.66
CA PRO A 46 -2.86 -31.70 -14.62
C PRO A 46 -4.29 -31.37 -14.15
N CYS A 47 -5.31 -31.46 -15.00
CA CYS A 47 -6.71 -31.27 -14.56
C CYS A 47 -7.12 -32.33 -13.54
N LEU A 48 -6.83 -33.61 -13.79
CA LEU A 48 -7.13 -34.71 -12.88
C LEU A 48 -6.34 -34.62 -11.56
N GLU A 49 -5.09 -34.19 -11.62
CA GLU A 49 -4.29 -33.97 -10.40
C GLU A 49 -4.86 -32.82 -9.55
N ILE A 50 -5.34 -31.74 -10.16
CA ILE A 50 -5.97 -30.63 -9.46
C ILE A 50 -7.34 -31.00 -8.91
N GLU A 51 -8.13 -31.78 -9.65
CA GLU A 51 -9.42 -32.30 -9.17
C GLU A 51 -9.26 -33.15 -7.91
N LYS A 52 -8.22 -34.00 -7.91
CA LYS A 52 -7.88 -34.87 -6.77
C LYS A 52 -7.32 -34.11 -5.58
N ASP A 53 -6.47 -33.11 -5.84
CA ASP A 53 -5.84 -32.24 -4.84
C ASP A 53 -5.80 -30.79 -5.34
N PRO A 54 -6.75 -29.93 -4.91
CA PRO A 54 -6.82 -28.53 -5.33
C PRO A 54 -5.55 -27.72 -5.06
N SER A 55 -4.70 -28.12 -4.10
CA SER A 55 -3.41 -27.45 -3.82
C SER A 55 -2.42 -27.57 -4.99
N ALA A 56 -2.57 -28.61 -5.82
CA ALA A 56 -1.77 -28.84 -7.02
C ALA A 56 -1.94 -27.73 -8.08
N ALA A 57 -3.01 -26.94 -8.03
CA ALA A 57 -3.18 -25.76 -8.89
C ALA A 57 -2.01 -24.79 -8.79
N SER A 58 -1.38 -24.69 -7.62
CA SER A 58 -0.18 -23.87 -7.40
C SER A 58 1.06 -24.36 -8.15
N ARG A 59 1.09 -25.62 -8.56
CA ARG A 59 2.21 -26.27 -9.27
C ARG A 59 1.99 -26.32 -10.78
N TYR A 60 0.75 -26.52 -11.20
CA TYR A 60 0.42 -26.80 -12.58
C TYR A 60 -0.21 -25.63 -13.34
N THR A 61 -0.47 -24.50 -12.64
CA THR A 61 -1.04 -23.30 -13.25
C THR A 61 -0.26 -22.04 -12.85
N ALA A 62 -0.58 -20.90 -13.48
CA ALA A 62 -0.03 -19.60 -13.12
C ALA A 62 -0.60 -19.03 -11.80
N ARG A 63 -1.59 -19.69 -11.18
CA ARG A 63 -2.37 -19.20 -10.04
C ARG A 63 -1.50 -18.72 -8.86
N ALA A 64 -0.44 -19.48 -8.54
CA ALA A 64 0.44 -19.15 -7.40
C ALA A 64 1.21 -17.83 -7.56
N ASN A 65 1.34 -17.30 -8.78
CA ASN A 65 2.05 -16.07 -9.10
C ASN A 65 1.17 -15.06 -9.84
N LEU A 66 -0.15 -15.12 -9.65
CA LEU A 66 -1.11 -14.27 -10.35
C LEU A 66 -2.01 -13.55 -9.35
N VAL A 67 -2.01 -12.21 -9.38
CA VAL A 67 -2.85 -11.34 -8.56
C VAL A 67 -3.88 -10.65 -9.44
N ALA A 68 -5.12 -10.54 -8.98
CA ALA A 68 -6.09 -9.63 -9.57
C ALA A 68 -5.94 -8.24 -8.95
N VAL A 69 -5.78 -7.21 -9.76
CA VAL A 69 -5.97 -5.82 -9.36
C VAL A 69 -7.38 -5.42 -9.76
N ILE A 70 -8.24 -5.20 -8.76
CA ILE A 70 -9.68 -5.01 -9.00
C ILE A 70 -10.10 -3.61 -8.57
N SER A 71 -10.81 -2.93 -9.47
CA SER A 71 -11.41 -1.61 -9.23
C SER A 71 -12.80 -1.51 -9.83
N ASN A 72 -13.64 -0.65 -9.26
CA ASN A 72 -14.84 -0.14 -9.92
C ASN A 72 -14.73 1.35 -10.31
N GLY A 73 -13.55 1.94 -10.14
CA GLY A 73 -13.22 3.28 -10.57
C GLY A 73 -13.95 4.40 -9.82
N THR A 74 -14.35 4.14 -8.56
CA THR A 74 -15.16 5.10 -7.78
C THR A 74 -14.34 6.09 -6.95
N ALA A 75 -13.01 5.89 -6.80
CA ALA A 75 -12.12 6.77 -6.04
C ALA A 75 -10.71 6.87 -6.66
N VAL A 76 -10.64 7.12 -7.96
CA VAL A 76 -9.38 7.05 -8.73
C VAL A 76 -8.52 8.27 -8.47
N LEU A 77 -7.36 8.06 -7.80
CA LEU A 77 -6.38 9.12 -7.46
C LEU A 77 -7.08 10.39 -6.91
N GLY A 78 -6.73 11.58 -7.38
CA GLY A 78 -7.43 12.83 -7.07
C GLY A 78 -8.59 13.16 -8.01
N LEU A 79 -8.97 12.23 -8.92
CA LEU A 79 -10.02 12.45 -9.95
C LEU A 79 -11.41 12.04 -9.45
N GLY A 80 -11.49 11.22 -8.39
CA GLY A 80 -12.75 10.75 -7.83
C GLY A 80 -13.41 9.64 -8.65
N ASN A 81 -14.73 9.66 -8.76
CA ASN A 81 -15.51 8.65 -9.48
C ASN A 81 -15.49 8.93 -10.99
N ILE A 82 -14.55 8.33 -11.69
CA ILE A 82 -14.42 8.42 -13.15
C ILE A 82 -14.92 7.15 -13.87
N GLY A 83 -15.33 6.14 -13.11
CA GLY A 83 -15.86 4.86 -13.60
C GLY A 83 -14.79 3.82 -13.93
N ALA A 84 -15.24 2.59 -14.05
CA ALA A 84 -14.40 1.41 -14.21
C ALA A 84 -13.49 1.50 -15.45
N LEU A 85 -14.02 1.83 -16.62
CA LEU A 85 -13.23 1.88 -17.87
C LEU A 85 -12.11 2.93 -17.80
N ALA A 86 -12.39 4.12 -17.26
CA ALA A 86 -11.41 5.19 -17.19
C ALA A 86 -10.33 4.95 -16.11
N SER A 87 -10.56 4.04 -15.16
CA SER A 87 -9.56 3.62 -14.17
C SER A 87 -8.50 2.66 -14.72
N LYS A 88 -8.76 1.99 -15.86
CA LYS A 88 -7.87 0.97 -16.41
C LYS A 88 -6.40 1.39 -16.55
N PRO A 89 -6.04 2.59 -17.02
CA PRO A 89 -4.63 2.98 -17.08
C PRO A 89 -3.91 2.96 -15.72
N VAL A 90 -4.61 3.24 -14.62
CA VAL A 90 -4.05 3.15 -13.27
C VAL A 90 -3.84 1.70 -12.87
N MET A 91 -4.82 0.82 -13.15
CA MET A 91 -4.77 -0.60 -12.81
C MET A 91 -3.68 -1.36 -13.58
N GLU A 92 -3.52 -1.05 -14.88
CA GLU A 92 -2.35 -1.54 -15.65
C GLU A 92 -1.04 -1.05 -15.05
N GLY A 93 -0.97 0.21 -14.60
CA GLY A 93 0.19 0.76 -13.91
C GLY A 93 0.51 -0.01 -12.63
N LYS A 94 -0.50 -0.35 -11.85
CA LYS A 94 -0.33 -1.21 -10.66
C LYS A 94 0.25 -2.58 -11.05
N GLY A 95 -0.26 -3.19 -12.13
CA GLY A 95 0.27 -4.44 -12.68
C GLY A 95 1.75 -4.36 -13.07
N VAL A 96 2.17 -3.26 -13.71
CA VAL A 96 3.58 -3.01 -14.05
C VAL A 96 4.45 -2.96 -12.80
N LEU A 97 3.98 -2.30 -11.73
CA LEU A 97 4.73 -2.23 -10.46
C LEU A 97 4.85 -3.60 -9.78
N PHE A 98 3.78 -4.41 -9.73
CA PHE A 98 3.84 -5.79 -9.26
C PHE A 98 4.86 -6.62 -10.02
N LYS A 99 4.85 -6.51 -11.35
CA LYS A 99 5.78 -7.26 -12.20
C LYS A 99 7.22 -6.81 -12.01
N LYS A 100 7.46 -5.50 -12.09
CA LYS A 100 8.80 -4.91 -12.02
C LYS A 100 9.49 -5.18 -10.68
N PHE A 101 8.79 -4.99 -9.58
CA PHE A 101 9.40 -5.02 -8.25
C PHE A 101 9.37 -6.40 -7.58
N ALA A 102 8.39 -7.25 -7.93
CA ALA A 102 8.22 -8.55 -7.27
C ALA A 102 8.04 -9.75 -8.21
N GLY A 103 8.15 -9.57 -9.53
CA GLY A 103 7.97 -10.65 -10.50
C GLY A 103 6.56 -11.25 -10.52
N ILE A 104 5.57 -10.57 -9.94
CA ILE A 104 4.18 -11.04 -9.87
C ILE A 104 3.44 -10.65 -11.15
N ASN A 105 2.73 -11.62 -11.73
CA ASN A 105 1.84 -11.37 -12.84
C ASN A 105 0.50 -10.80 -12.34
N VAL A 106 -0.10 -9.94 -13.12
CA VAL A 106 -1.37 -9.30 -12.78
C VAL A 106 -2.34 -9.37 -13.95
N PHE A 107 -3.60 -9.69 -13.63
CA PHE A 107 -4.73 -9.27 -14.45
C PHE A 107 -5.43 -8.13 -13.74
N ASP A 108 -5.51 -6.96 -14.41
CA ASP A 108 -6.36 -5.86 -13.97
C ASP A 108 -7.80 -6.12 -14.42
N ILE A 109 -8.73 -5.96 -13.49
CA ILE A 109 -10.15 -6.27 -13.69
C ILE A 109 -10.99 -5.07 -13.24
N GLU A 110 -11.45 -4.31 -14.20
CA GLU A 110 -12.32 -3.17 -13.99
C GLU A 110 -13.78 -3.63 -14.05
N ILE A 111 -14.49 -3.58 -12.90
CA ILE A 111 -15.85 -4.05 -12.75
C ILE A 111 -16.83 -2.88 -12.74
N ASN A 112 -17.73 -2.83 -13.72
CA ASN A 112 -18.77 -1.81 -13.79
C ASN A 112 -19.98 -2.18 -12.91
N GLU A 113 -19.74 -2.26 -11.58
CA GLU A 113 -20.77 -2.51 -10.58
C GLU A 113 -20.59 -1.55 -9.39
N HIS A 114 -21.68 -0.94 -8.96
CA HIS A 114 -21.68 0.03 -7.85
C HIS A 114 -22.38 -0.51 -6.59
N ASP A 115 -23.17 -1.58 -6.73
CA ASP A 115 -23.75 -2.28 -5.59
C ASP A 115 -22.66 -3.10 -4.87
N PRO A 116 -22.36 -2.80 -3.60
CA PRO A 116 -21.28 -3.47 -2.89
C PRO A 116 -21.47 -4.98 -2.77
N ASP A 117 -22.70 -5.45 -2.54
CA ASP A 117 -22.96 -6.89 -2.34
C ASP A 117 -22.81 -7.67 -3.65
N LYS A 118 -23.24 -7.10 -4.78
CA LYS A 118 -23.01 -7.69 -6.09
C LYS A 118 -21.53 -7.69 -6.46
N LEU A 119 -20.81 -6.60 -6.14
CA LEU A 119 -19.37 -6.52 -6.38
C LEU A 119 -18.63 -7.59 -5.58
N ILE A 120 -19.00 -7.82 -4.32
CA ILE A 120 -18.49 -8.92 -3.48
C ILE A 120 -18.74 -10.27 -4.14
N ASP A 121 -19.93 -10.55 -4.64
CA ASP A 121 -20.26 -11.82 -5.30
C ASP A 121 -19.42 -12.04 -6.57
N ILE A 122 -19.25 -11.02 -7.39
CA ILE A 122 -18.44 -11.07 -8.61
C ILE A 122 -16.98 -11.37 -8.23
N ILE A 123 -16.40 -10.61 -7.31
CA ILE A 123 -14.99 -10.76 -6.93
C ILE A 123 -14.74 -12.13 -6.30
N ALA A 124 -15.59 -12.58 -5.38
CA ALA A 124 -15.43 -13.88 -4.73
C ALA A 124 -15.47 -15.04 -5.73
N SER A 125 -16.26 -14.93 -6.82
CA SER A 125 -16.34 -15.96 -7.87
C SER A 125 -15.05 -16.10 -8.70
N LEU A 126 -14.14 -15.11 -8.65
CA LEU A 126 -12.86 -15.12 -9.35
C LEU A 126 -11.75 -15.87 -8.61
N GLU A 127 -11.97 -16.29 -7.35
CA GLU A 127 -10.96 -16.95 -6.51
C GLU A 127 -10.21 -18.10 -7.20
N PRO A 128 -10.85 -18.99 -7.99
CA PRO A 128 -10.12 -20.10 -8.63
C PRO A 128 -8.97 -19.67 -9.54
N THR A 129 -9.03 -18.46 -10.10
CA THR A 129 -8.02 -17.95 -11.05
C THR A 129 -6.78 -17.40 -10.35
N PHE A 130 -6.91 -16.85 -9.14
CA PHE A 130 -5.90 -15.99 -8.53
C PHE A 130 -5.28 -16.57 -7.26
N GLY A 131 -4.04 -16.17 -6.99
CA GLY A 131 -3.37 -16.42 -5.71
C GLY A 131 -3.61 -15.32 -4.67
N GLY A 132 -4.13 -14.16 -5.10
CA GLY A 132 -4.46 -13.04 -4.23
C GLY A 132 -5.23 -11.95 -4.96
N ILE A 133 -5.91 -11.10 -4.20
CA ILE A 133 -6.73 -9.98 -4.68
C ILE A 133 -6.19 -8.67 -4.10
N ASN A 134 -5.85 -7.73 -4.96
CA ASN A 134 -5.59 -6.34 -4.61
C ASN A 134 -6.79 -5.49 -5.01
N LEU A 135 -7.49 -4.95 -4.03
CA LEU A 135 -8.56 -3.96 -4.24
C LEU A 135 -7.93 -2.57 -4.38
N GLU A 136 -8.37 -1.80 -5.36
CA GLU A 136 -7.81 -0.50 -5.70
C GLU A 136 -8.90 0.51 -6.05
N ASP A 137 -8.76 1.75 -5.59
CA ASP A 137 -9.60 2.89 -6.01
C ASP A 137 -11.12 2.67 -5.82
N ILE A 138 -11.50 1.93 -4.77
CA ILE A 138 -12.89 1.74 -4.34
C ILE A 138 -13.19 2.74 -3.22
N LYS A 139 -14.25 3.55 -3.39
CA LYS A 139 -14.57 4.62 -2.46
C LYS A 139 -15.01 4.13 -1.08
N ALA A 140 -14.75 4.94 -0.06
CA ALA A 140 -15.35 4.79 1.26
C ALA A 140 -16.78 5.37 1.28
N PRO A 141 -17.71 4.82 2.10
CA PRO A 141 -17.46 3.75 3.08
C PRO A 141 -17.55 2.33 2.52
N GLU A 142 -17.99 2.15 1.27
CA GLU A 142 -18.24 0.85 0.64
C GLU A 142 -17.01 -0.06 0.66
N CYS A 143 -15.81 0.49 0.48
CA CYS A 143 -14.56 -0.28 0.48
C CYS A 143 -14.33 -1.08 1.78
N PHE A 144 -14.77 -0.57 2.93
CA PHE A 144 -14.66 -1.28 4.20
C PHE A 144 -15.50 -2.54 4.24
N HIS A 145 -16.77 -2.43 3.81
CA HIS A 145 -17.69 -3.55 3.73
C HIS A 145 -17.20 -4.60 2.73
N ILE A 146 -16.80 -4.16 1.54
CA ILE A 146 -16.32 -5.02 0.46
C ILE A 146 -15.08 -5.81 0.90
N GLU A 147 -14.06 -5.14 1.41
CA GLU A 147 -12.84 -5.81 1.86
C GLU A 147 -13.12 -6.80 2.99
N LYS A 148 -13.87 -6.39 4.00
CA LYS A 148 -14.22 -7.26 5.14
C LYS A 148 -14.94 -8.52 4.69
N ALA A 149 -15.99 -8.38 3.89
CA ALA A 149 -16.78 -9.52 3.40
C ALA A 149 -15.94 -10.47 2.54
N LEU A 150 -15.06 -9.95 1.67
CA LEU A 150 -14.18 -10.76 0.84
C LEU A 150 -13.12 -11.50 1.68
N ARG A 151 -12.52 -10.85 2.67
CA ARG A 151 -11.56 -11.49 3.60
C ARG A 151 -12.19 -12.62 4.42
N GLU A 152 -13.46 -12.51 4.78
CA GLU A 152 -14.20 -13.54 5.49
C GLU A 152 -14.62 -14.71 4.57
N ARG A 153 -14.83 -14.44 3.28
CA ARG A 153 -15.38 -15.39 2.31
C ARG A 153 -14.35 -16.16 1.49
N MET A 154 -13.21 -15.49 1.19
CA MET A 154 -12.19 -16.04 0.31
C MET A 154 -11.07 -16.73 1.06
N GLY A 155 -10.55 -17.83 0.49
CA GLY A 155 -9.41 -18.59 1.03
C GLY A 155 -8.05 -18.12 0.51
N ILE A 156 -7.98 -16.96 -0.14
CA ILE A 156 -6.76 -16.31 -0.64
C ILE A 156 -6.64 -14.90 -0.07
N PRO A 157 -5.43 -14.30 -0.03
CA PRO A 157 -5.23 -12.94 0.45
C PRO A 157 -6.10 -11.93 -0.30
N VAL A 158 -6.84 -11.12 0.45
CA VAL A 158 -7.54 -9.93 -0.03
C VAL A 158 -6.97 -8.72 0.70
N PHE A 159 -6.56 -7.69 -0.04
CA PHE A 159 -5.87 -6.53 0.48
C PHE A 159 -6.28 -5.28 -0.28
N HIS A 160 -6.71 -4.23 0.44
CA HIS A 160 -7.04 -2.94 -0.15
C HIS A 160 -5.86 -1.99 0.00
N ASP A 161 -5.16 -1.70 -1.10
CA ASP A 161 -3.89 -0.98 -1.05
C ASP A 161 -4.03 0.46 -0.57
N ASP A 162 -5.08 1.19 -0.97
CA ASP A 162 -5.31 2.57 -0.53
C ASP A 162 -5.50 2.69 0.98
N GLN A 163 -5.99 1.64 1.62
CA GLN A 163 -6.11 1.58 3.07
C GLN A 163 -4.79 1.13 3.71
N HIS A 164 -4.40 -0.09 3.40
CA HIS A 164 -3.37 -0.81 4.16
C HIS A 164 -1.96 -0.59 3.63
N GLY A 165 -1.77 -0.40 2.31
CA GLY A 165 -0.48 -0.04 1.74
C GLY A 165 0.00 1.29 2.29
N THR A 166 -0.85 2.30 2.23
CA THR A 166 -0.58 3.63 2.82
C THR A 166 -0.29 3.52 4.32
N ALA A 167 -1.09 2.76 5.07
CA ALA A 167 -0.90 2.58 6.51
C ALA A 167 0.47 1.97 6.85
N ILE A 168 0.90 0.93 6.13
CA ILE A 168 2.20 0.26 6.35
C ILE A 168 3.37 1.23 6.14
N ILE A 169 3.33 2.02 5.06
CA ILE A 169 4.40 2.97 4.76
C ILE A 169 4.43 4.14 5.75
N VAL A 170 3.25 4.65 6.11
CA VAL A 170 3.11 5.66 7.19
C VAL A 170 3.68 5.12 8.50
N GLY A 171 3.38 3.87 8.84
CA GLY A 171 3.92 3.21 10.02
C GLY A 171 5.45 3.16 10.01
N ALA A 172 6.05 2.76 8.89
CA ALA A 172 7.50 2.72 8.74
C ALA A 172 8.14 4.12 8.89
N ALA A 173 7.58 5.13 8.21
CA ALA A 173 8.06 6.50 8.30
C ALA A 173 7.91 7.09 9.70
N ALA A 174 6.80 6.79 10.39
CA ALA A 174 6.55 7.25 11.75
C ALA A 174 7.53 6.63 12.75
N LEU A 175 7.81 5.32 12.67
CA LEU A 175 8.79 4.65 13.52
C LEU A 175 10.17 5.33 13.42
N ASN A 176 10.65 5.52 12.20
CA ASN A 176 11.96 6.10 11.97
C ASN A 176 12.00 7.61 12.25
N GLY A 177 10.96 8.35 11.89
CA GLY A 177 10.86 9.77 12.20
C GLY A 177 10.91 10.02 13.70
N LEU A 178 10.16 9.25 14.50
CA LEU A 178 10.17 9.36 15.96
C LEU A 178 11.52 8.99 16.59
N GLU A 179 12.19 7.96 16.04
CA GLU A 179 13.55 7.59 16.50
C GLU A 179 14.55 8.73 16.25
N ILE A 180 14.53 9.34 15.05
CA ILE A 180 15.43 10.44 14.70
C ILE A 180 15.21 11.66 15.60
N ILE A 181 13.95 12.00 15.92
CA ILE A 181 13.64 13.13 16.79
C ILE A 181 13.71 12.79 18.28
N GLY A 182 14.01 11.53 18.63
CA GLY A 182 14.19 11.10 20.02
C GLY A 182 12.91 11.08 20.85
N LYS A 183 11.72 10.89 20.24
CA LYS A 183 10.43 10.87 20.94
C LYS A 183 9.86 9.47 21.06
N ASN A 184 9.29 9.16 22.22
CA ASN A 184 8.64 7.88 22.47
C ASN A 184 7.25 7.86 21.83
N ILE A 185 6.97 6.83 21.02
CA ILE A 185 5.71 6.62 20.32
C ILE A 185 4.48 6.64 21.22
N ALA A 186 4.62 6.19 22.48
CA ALA A 186 3.52 6.16 23.43
C ALA A 186 3.16 7.54 24.04
N ASP A 187 4.07 8.53 23.92
CA ASP A 187 3.94 9.80 24.62
C ASP A 187 3.63 10.98 23.67
N VAL A 188 3.83 10.77 22.36
CA VAL A 188 3.61 11.80 21.34
C VAL A 188 2.15 12.06 21.06
N ARG A 189 1.81 13.32 20.77
CA ARG A 189 0.50 13.73 20.30
C ARG A 189 0.46 13.65 18.77
N LEU A 190 -0.46 12.86 18.24
CA LEU A 190 -0.74 12.69 16.82
C LEU A 190 -2.00 13.45 16.42
N VAL A 191 -1.88 14.33 15.43
CA VAL A 191 -3.04 14.94 14.76
C VAL A 191 -3.23 14.32 13.39
N VAL A 192 -4.40 13.76 13.16
CA VAL A 192 -4.80 13.16 11.87
C VAL A 192 -5.78 14.09 11.17
N ASN A 193 -5.40 14.63 10.02
CA ASN A 193 -6.27 15.46 9.21
C ASN A 193 -6.84 14.67 8.04
N GLY A 194 -8.06 14.22 8.18
CA GLY A 194 -8.79 13.29 7.35
C GLY A 194 -9.48 12.22 8.21
N ALA A 195 -10.63 11.73 7.75
CA ALA A 195 -11.37 10.65 8.39
C ALA A 195 -11.97 9.69 7.33
N GLY A 196 -11.31 9.60 6.19
CA GLY A 196 -11.60 8.62 5.14
C GLY A 196 -10.83 7.31 5.34
N ALA A 197 -10.95 6.40 4.36
CA ALA A 197 -10.40 5.05 4.42
C ALA A 197 -8.89 5.03 4.78
N SER A 198 -8.08 5.80 4.08
CA SER A 198 -6.64 5.87 4.30
C SER A 198 -6.30 6.42 5.69
N ALA A 199 -6.93 7.52 6.12
CA ALA A 199 -6.70 8.12 7.44
C ALA A 199 -7.02 7.14 8.58
N ILE A 200 -8.13 6.42 8.48
CA ILE A 200 -8.57 5.43 9.48
C ILE A 200 -7.61 4.25 9.52
N ALA A 201 -7.25 3.69 8.35
CA ALA A 201 -6.33 2.57 8.28
C ALA A 201 -4.94 2.94 8.82
N CYS A 202 -4.41 4.11 8.46
CA CYS A 202 -3.16 4.63 9.01
C CYS A 202 -3.22 4.77 10.54
N THR A 203 -4.30 5.37 11.06
CA THR A 203 -4.46 5.57 12.50
C THR A 203 -4.55 4.25 13.25
N ASN A 204 -5.26 3.26 12.70
CA ASN A 204 -5.36 1.92 13.31
C ASN A 204 -3.99 1.24 13.37
N LEU A 205 -3.21 1.28 12.29
CA LEU A 205 -1.88 0.67 12.25
C LEU A 205 -0.90 1.42 13.18
N LEU A 206 -0.94 2.75 13.22
CA LEU A 206 -0.12 3.53 14.14
C LEU A 206 -0.43 3.18 15.60
N ARG A 207 -1.70 2.96 15.95
CA ARG A 207 -2.07 2.44 17.28
C ARG A 207 -1.51 1.06 17.55
N ALA A 208 -1.57 0.17 16.59
CA ALA A 208 -0.98 -1.17 16.72
C ALA A 208 0.55 -1.12 16.88
N LEU A 209 1.21 -0.09 16.34
CA LEU A 209 2.63 0.19 16.53
C LEU A 209 2.96 0.82 17.89
N GLY A 210 1.96 1.35 18.64
CA GLY A 210 2.17 1.87 20.00
C GLY A 210 1.68 3.28 20.26
N PHE A 211 1.11 3.99 19.28
CA PHE A 211 0.46 5.29 19.55
C PHE A 211 -0.76 5.08 20.46
N LYS A 212 -0.82 5.82 21.55
CA LYS A 212 -1.95 5.74 22.47
C LYS A 212 -3.16 6.48 21.92
N LYS A 213 -4.33 5.85 22.00
CA LYS A 213 -5.59 6.43 21.51
C LYS A 213 -5.88 7.81 22.11
N GLU A 214 -5.61 7.97 23.38
CA GLU A 214 -5.84 9.23 24.12
C GLU A 214 -4.97 10.41 23.64
N ASN A 215 -3.90 10.12 22.92
CA ASN A 215 -3.00 11.09 22.32
C ASN A 215 -3.30 11.37 20.84
N ILE A 216 -4.34 10.75 20.27
CA ILE A 216 -4.72 10.91 18.87
C ILE A 216 -5.89 11.87 18.77
N ILE A 217 -5.73 12.89 17.94
CA ILE A 217 -6.78 13.87 17.64
C ILE A 217 -7.07 13.79 16.15
N MET A 218 -8.28 13.39 15.82
CA MET A 218 -8.71 13.28 14.43
C MET A 218 -9.56 14.48 14.03
N CYS A 219 -9.32 14.98 12.82
CA CYS A 219 -10.06 16.07 12.20
C CYS A 219 -10.67 15.59 10.88
N ASP A 220 -11.87 16.03 10.56
CA ASP A 220 -12.49 15.90 9.25
C ASP A 220 -12.79 17.25 8.60
N SER A 221 -13.62 17.28 7.55
CA SER A 221 -14.01 18.53 6.86
C SER A 221 -14.77 19.52 7.73
N LYS A 222 -15.27 19.09 8.88
CA LYS A 222 -15.98 19.92 9.88
C LYS A 222 -15.09 20.33 11.06
N GLY A 223 -13.82 19.91 11.05
CA GLY A 223 -12.86 20.19 12.11
C GLY A 223 -12.64 19.01 13.05
N VAL A 224 -12.31 19.30 14.31
CA VAL A 224 -11.98 18.29 15.32
C VAL A 224 -13.18 17.36 15.59
N ILE A 225 -12.89 16.06 15.69
CA ILE A 225 -13.87 15.04 16.06
C ILE A 225 -13.90 14.89 17.58
N TYR A 226 -14.99 15.31 18.21
CA TYR A 226 -15.16 15.28 19.66
C TYR A 226 -16.50 14.66 20.07
N LYS A 227 -16.60 14.15 21.29
CA LYS A 227 -17.80 13.54 21.84
C LYS A 227 -18.93 14.56 21.93
N GLY A 228 -20.11 14.16 21.47
CA GLY A 228 -21.29 15.05 21.45
C GLY A 228 -21.39 15.94 20.21
N ARG A 229 -20.43 15.87 19.26
CA ARG A 229 -20.59 16.49 17.96
C ARG A 229 -21.71 15.79 17.20
N GLY A 230 -22.79 16.53 16.90
CA GLY A 230 -24.01 15.99 16.29
C GLY A 230 -23.95 15.83 14.76
N ASP A 231 -22.92 16.38 14.09
CA ASP A 231 -22.83 16.45 12.64
C ASP A 231 -21.69 15.56 12.11
N ASN A 232 -21.97 14.86 11.00
CA ASN A 232 -20.97 14.05 10.26
C ASN A 232 -20.25 13.00 11.13
N MET A 233 -21.00 12.26 11.96
CA MET A 233 -20.49 11.21 12.86
C MET A 233 -20.94 9.82 12.38
N ASP A 234 -20.03 8.87 12.49
CA ASP A 234 -20.22 7.42 12.31
C ASP A 234 -19.52 6.67 13.45
N GLU A 235 -19.63 5.35 13.49
CA GLU A 235 -19.02 4.52 14.54
C GLU A 235 -17.51 4.70 14.65
N THR A 236 -16.82 4.82 13.52
CA THR A 236 -15.35 4.99 13.49
C THR A 236 -14.95 6.35 14.05
N LYS A 237 -15.65 7.41 13.66
CA LYS A 237 -15.41 8.75 14.19
C LYS A 237 -15.76 8.84 15.67
N GLN A 238 -16.85 8.18 16.10
CA GLN A 238 -17.19 8.07 17.52
C GLN A 238 -16.08 7.40 18.33
N PHE A 239 -15.48 6.34 17.78
CA PHE A 239 -14.35 5.67 18.42
C PHE A 239 -13.14 6.59 18.64
N TYR A 240 -12.83 7.48 17.67
CA TYR A 240 -11.72 8.44 17.76
C TYR A 240 -12.09 9.80 18.38
N ALA A 241 -13.36 10.03 18.73
CA ALA A 241 -13.79 11.28 19.33
C ALA A 241 -13.10 11.53 20.66
N ILE A 242 -12.43 12.70 20.78
CA ILE A 242 -11.84 13.16 22.04
C ILE A 242 -12.94 13.73 22.95
N GLU A 243 -12.66 13.91 24.25
CA GLU A 243 -13.53 14.68 25.12
C GLU A 243 -13.65 16.11 24.61
N ASP A 244 -14.81 16.73 24.78
CA ASP A 244 -15.02 18.12 24.37
C ASP A 244 -14.20 19.07 25.24
N ASN A 245 -13.08 19.55 24.70
CA ASN A 245 -12.16 20.49 25.34
C ASN A 245 -12.24 21.90 24.74
N GLY A 246 -13.25 22.16 23.89
CA GLY A 246 -13.42 23.42 23.20
C GLY A 246 -12.66 23.55 21.87
N TRP A 247 -11.86 22.58 21.49
CA TRP A 247 -11.18 22.58 20.19
C TRP A 247 -12.16 22.29 19.06
N ARG A 248 -12.08 23.07 17.98
CA ARG A 248 -12.99 22.97 16.85
C ARG A 248 -12.27 22.86 15.50
N THR A 249 -11.10 23.49 15.38
CA THR A 249 -10.37 23.63 14.11
C THR A 249 -9.10 22.78 14.10
N LEU A 250 -8.55 22.57 12.90
CA LEU A 250 -7.24 21.94 12.73
C LEU A 250 -6.16 22.77 13.48
N ALA A 251 -6.24 24.09 13.45
CA ALA A 251 -5.31 24.97 14.15
C ALA A 251 -5.29 24.75 15.67
N ASP A 252 -6.46 24.47 16.27
CA ASP A 252 -6.54 24.12 17.69
C ASP A 252 -5.84 22.79 17.97
N ALA A 253 -6.06 21.79 17.10
CA ALA A 253 -5.54 20.44 17.27
C ALA A 253 -4.02 20.37 17.14
N VAL A 254 -3.43 21.06 16.14
CA VAL A 254 -1.98 20.96 15.85
C VAL A 254 -1.11 21.73 16.84
N LYS A 255 -1.68 22.62 17.63
CA LYS A 255 -0.93 23.38 18.63
C LYS A 255 -0.30 22.43 19.66
N GLY A 256 1.05 22.37 19.67
CA GLY A 256 1.82 21.48 20.53
C GLY A 256 1.75 20.00 20.12
N ALA A 257 1.30 19.66 18.91
CA ALA A 257 1.35 18.32 18.37
C ALA A 257 2.77 17.95 17.95
N ASP A 258 3.14 16.69 18.18
CA ASP A 258 4.45 16.14 17.78
C ASP A 258 4.43 15.61 16.35
N VAL A 259 3.30 15.01 15.96
CA VAL A 259 3.13 14.35 14.68
C VAL A 259 1.85 14.85 14.00
N PHE A 260 1.98 15.19 12.72
CA PHE A 260 0.84 15.48 11.83
C PHE A 260 0.77 14.41 10.75
N LEU A 261 -0.39 13.82 10.57
CA LEU A 261 -0.73 12.93 9.47
C LEU A 261 -1.84 13.56 8.63
N GLY A 262 -1.51 13.94 7.40
CA GLY A 262 -2.43 14.47 6.41
C GLY A 262 -2.88 13.39 5.41
N CYS A 263 -4.18 13.12 5.38
CA CYS A 263 -4.85 12.30 4.37
C CYS A 263 -6.10 13.07 3.89
N SER A 264 -5.92 14.30 3.44
CA SER A 264 -7.03 15.24 3.24
C SER A 264 -6.94 15.97 1.89
N LYS A 265 -6.61 17.23 1.89
CA LYS A 265 -6.55 18.08 0.70
C LYS A 265 -5.35 19.01 0.70
N ALA A 266 -4.95 19.43 -0.50
CA ALA A 266 -3.87 20.38 -0.74
C ALA A 266 -3.96 21.62 0.17
N GLY A 267 -2.83 22.01 0.75
CA GLY A 267 -2.68 23.25 1.51
C GLY A 267 -3.52 23.32 2.79
N ALA A 268 -3.97 22.19 3.33
CA ALA A 268 -4.77 22.16 4.56
C ALA A 268 -3.94 22.54 5.82
N LEU A 269 -2.67 22.19 5.86
CA LEU A 269 -1.75 22.56 6.92
C LEU A 269 -1.02 23.86 6.55
N LYS A 270 -1.28 24.94 7.28
CA LYS A 270 -0.68 26.25 6.99
C LYS A 270 0.65 26.43 7.74
N PRO A 271 1.61 27.20 7.18
CA PRO A 271 2.87 27.51 7.88
C PRO A 271 2.68 28.04 9.31
N GLU A 272 1.65 28.87 9.52
CA GLU A 272 1.34 29.42 10.86
C GLU A 272 0.93 28.31 11.85
N MET A 273 0.27 27.26 11.38
CA MET A 273 -0.07 26.10 12.21
C MET A 273 1.19 25.30 12.55
N VAL A 274 2.08 25.09 11.58
CA VAL A 274 3.35 24.36 11.78
C VAL A 274 4.23 25.04 12.84
N LYS A 275 4.24 26.38 12.88
CA LYS A 275 4.95 27.13 13.93
C LYS A 275 4.51 26.78 15.35
N THR A 276 3.25 26.39 15.52
CA THR A 276 2.66 26.07 16.84
C THR A 276 2.86 24.64 17.30
N MET A 277 3.37 23.76 16.42
CA MET A 277 3.66 22.36 16.76
C MET A 277 4.80 22.26 17.81
N ALA A 278 4.93 21.09 18.40
CA ALA A 278 6.03 20.79 19.32
C ALA A 278 7.40 20.87 18.62
N GLU A 279 8.48 20.89 19.39
CA GLU A 279 9.85 20.87 18.85
C GLU A 279 10.09 19.60 18.03
N ASN A 280 10.87 19.72 16.94
CA ASN A 280 11.17 18.63 16.00
C ASN A 280 9.91 17.90 15.54
N PRO A 281 8.95 18.57 14.88
CA PRO A 281 7.71 17.94 14.47
C PRO A 281 7.93 16.98 13.30
N LEU A 282 7.23 15.83 13.31
CA LEU A 282 7.13 14.92 12.19
C LEU A 282 5.85 15.21 11.40
N ILE A 283 5.99 15.55 10.12
CA ILE A 283 4.89 15.92 9.23
C ILE A 283 4.80 14.92 8.09
N LEU A 284 3.72 14.14 8.06
CA LEU A 284 3.38 13.19 7.01
C LEU A 284 2.24 13.78 6.19
N ALA A 285 2.56 14.55 5.13
CA ALA A 285 1.59 15.28 4.30
C ALA A 285 1.34 14.50 3.00
N LEU A 286 0.31 13.66 2.97
CA LEU A 286 0.12 12.61 1.97
C LEU A 286 -0.97 12.91 0.92
N ALA A 287 -1.59 14.08 0.95
CA ALA A 287 -2.56 14.47 -0.08
C ALA A 287 -1.89 14.50 -1.48
N ASN A 288 -2.59 13.96 -2.48
CA ASN A 288 -2.14 13.91 -3.86
C ASN A 288 -3.12 14.67 -4.78
N PRO A 289 -2.62 15.34 -5.84
CA PRO A 289 -1.23 15.47 -6.26
C PRO A 289 -0.45 16.57 -5.52
N VAL A 290 -1.09 17.38 -4.70
CA VAL A 290 -0.47 18.46 -3.92
C VAL A 290 -0.65 18.14 -2.43
N PRO A 291 0.44 18.11 -1.63
CA PRO A 291 0.36 17.79 -0.21
C PRO A 291 -0.35 18.87 0.61
N GLU A 292 -0.70 18.55 1.87
CA GLU A 292 -1.28 19.51 2.82
C GLU A 292 -0.36 20.68 3.09
N ILE A 293 0.96 20.46 3.03
CA ILE A 293 2.03 21.46 3.05
C ILE A 293 3.24 20.89 2.32
N THR A 294 3.98 21.71 1.61
CA THR A 294 5.24 21.27 0.98
C THR A 294 6.38 21.25 1.99
N PRO A 295 7.43 20.42 1.76
CA PRO A 295 8.63 20.44 2.61
C PRO A 295 9.27 21.81 2.72
N ASP A 296 9.34 22.55 1.63
CA ASP A 296 9.93 23.90 1.61
C ASP A 296 9.13 24.88 2.48
N GLU A 297 7.81 24.88 2.39
CA GLU A 297 6.94 25.73 3.22
C GLU A 297 7.05 25.38 4.70
N ALA A 298 7.09 24.09 5.05
CA ALA A 298 7.22 23.62 6.43
C ALA A 298 8.59 23.99 7.01
N LYS A 299 9.69 23.69 6.28
CA LYS A 299 11.07 23.95 6.71
C LYS A 299 11.39 25.45 6.78
N ALA A 300 10.73 26.29 5.97
CA ALA A 300 10.89 27.75 6.04
C ALA A 300 10.48 28.33 7.40
N VAL A 301 9.52 27.71 8.08
CA VAL A 301 9.02 28.15 9.38
C VAL A 301 9.47 27.27 10.54
N ARG A 302 9.84 26.03 10.27
CA ARG A 302 10.34 25.03 11.24
C ARG A 302 11.46 24.21 10.58
N PRO A 303 12.71 24.73 10.58
CA PRO A 303 13.88 24.04 10.01
C PRO A 303 14.16 22.67 10.66
N ASP A 304 13.68 22.46 11.87
CA ASP A 304 13.77 21.22 12.65
C ASP A 304 12.71 20.18 12.24
N ALA A 305 11.76 20.50 11.35
CA ALA A 305 10.73 19.56 10.94
C ALA A 305 11.28 18.45 10.04
N ILE A 306 10.87 17.20 10.30
CA ILE A 306 10.96 16.11 9.34
C ILE A 306 9.67 16.08 8.52
N VAL A 307 9.78 16.13 7.19
CA VAL A 307 8.63 16.16 6.29
C VAL A 307 8.69 15.01 5.33
N CYS A 308 7.59 14.25 5.26
CA CYS A 308 7.36 13.17 4.30
C CYS A 308 6.15 13.50 3.44
N THR A 309 6.20 13.15 2.15
CA THR A 309 5.09 13.35 1.21
C THR A 309 4.88 12.13 0.32
N GLY A 310 3.77 12.05 -0.39
CA GLY A 310 3.55 11.03 -1.42
C GLY A 310 4.30 11.28 -2.74
N ARG A 311 4.94 12.42 -2.90
CA ARG A 311 5.56 12.86 -4.17
C ARG A 311 7.01 12.37 -4.29
N SER A 312 7.37 11.98 -5.52
CA SER A 312 8.72 11.50 -5.87
C SER A 312 9.77 12.62 -6.05
N ASP A 313 9.32 13.87 -6.16
CA ASP A 313 10.19 15.03 -6.34
C ASP A 313 10.62 15.68 -5.01
N PHE A 314 10.21 15.10 -3.87
CA PHE A 314 10.64 15.50 -2.54
C PHE A 314 11.35 14.35 -1.80
N PRO A 315 12.19 14.65 -0.80
CA PRO A 315 12.74 13.64 0.12
C PRO A 315 11.63 12.89 0.86
N ASN A 316 11.96 11.70 1.37
CA ASN A 316 11.05 10.89 2.18
C ASN A 316 9.72 10.58 1.49
N GLN A 317 9.79 10.01 0.27
CA GLN A 317 8.60 9.64 -0.48
C GLN A 317 7.86 8.47 0.19
N VAL A 318 6.70 8.73 0.76
CA VAL A 318 5.78 7.73 1.32
C VAL A 318 4.85 7.25 0.20
N ASN A 319 5.23 6.16 -0.45
CA ASN A 319 4.51 5.58 -1.59
C ASN A 319 4.26 4.09 -1.38
N ASN A 320 3.04 3.65 -1.68
CA ASN A 320 2.59 2.26 -1.49
C ASN A 320 3.45 1.23 -2.22
N VAL A 321 4.16 1.62 -3.29
CA VAL A 321 5.09 0.75 -4.04
C VAL A 321 6.21 0.19 -3.16
N LEU A 322 6.54 0.84 -2.06
CA LEU A 322 7.50 0.32 -1.07
C LEU A 322 6.97 -0.91 -0.32
N CYS A 323 5.67 -1.20 -0.43
CA CYS A 323 5.02 -2.24 0.37
C CYS A 323 4.34 -3.31 -0.48
N PHE A 324 3.29 -2.95 -1.25
CA PHE A 324 2.35 -3.94 -1.79
C PHE A 324 2.99 -5.03 -2.65
N PRO A 325 3.99 -4.76 -3.52
CA PRO A 325 4.56 -5.82 -4.35
C PRO A 325 5.23 -6.90 -3.49
N PHE A 326 5.96 -6.46 -2.48
CA PHE A 326 6.74 -7.34 -1.61
C PHE A 326 5.88 -8.04 -0.56
N LEU A 327 4.82 -7.39 -0.08
CA LEU A 327 3.81 -7.97 0.80
C LEU A 327 3.11 -9.14 0.11
N PHE A 328 2.64 -8.93 -1.12
CA PHE A 328 2.04 -10.00 -1.92
C PHE A 328 3.06 -11.09 -2.28
N ARG A 329 4.32 -10.72 -2.58
CA ARG A 329 5.36 -11.72 -2.84
C ARG A 329 5.54 -12.66 -1.67
N GLY A 330 5.71 -12.13 -0.46
CA GLY A 330 5.83 -12.93 0.75
C GLY A 330 4.61 -13.79 1.04
N ALA A 331 3.39 -13.24 0.85
CA ALA A 331 2.13 -13.96 1.05
C ALA A 331 1.93 -15.08 0.02
N LEU A 332 2.18 -14.82 -1.27
CA LEU A 332 2.03 -15.80 -2.36
C LEU A 332 3.02 -16.96 -2.22
N ASP A 333 4.27 -16.69 -1.86
CA ASP A 333 5.32 -17.73 -1.80
C ASP A 333 5.05 -18.78 -0.73
N VAL A 334 4.48 -18.37 0.38
CA VAL A 334 4.06 -19.31 1.43
C VAL A 334 2.62 -19.81 1.27
N GLY A 335 1.93 -19.42 0.19
CA GLY A 335 0.51 -19.78 -0.03
C GLY A 335 -0.36 -19.32 1.12
N ALA A 336 -0.20 -18.07 1.55
CA ALA A 336 -1.00 -17.51 2.63
C ALA A 336 -2.48 -17.47 2.26
N THR A 337 -3.34 -17.78 3.22
CA THR A 337 -4.80 -17.71 3.05
C THR A 337 -5.35 -16.32 3.37
N ALA A 338 -4.56 -15.47 4.02
CA ALA A 338 -4.92 -14.09 4.37
C ALA A 338 -3.67 -13.23 4.51
N ILE A 339 -3.82 -11.92 4.40
CA ILE A 339 -2.87 -10.93 4.90
C ILE A 339 -3.47 -10.37 6.20
N ASN A 340 -2.88 -10.75 7.34
CA ASN A 340 -3.35 -10.34 8.67
C ASN A 340 -2.62 -9.11 9.21
N GLU A 341 -3.02 -8.63 10.39
CA GLU A 341 -2.44 -7.43 11.00
C GLU A 341 -0.96 -7.60 11.35
N GLU A 342 -0.58 -8.79 11.81
CA GLU A 342 0.80 -9.12 12.17
C GLU A 342 1.73 -9.07 10.95
N MET A 343 1.26 -9.51 9.78
CA MET A 343 2.00 -9.40 8.52
C MET A 343 2.18 -7.94 8.09
N LYS A 344 1.17 -7.09 8.27
CA LYS A 344 1.25 -5.66 7.99
C LYS A 344 2.25 -4.95 8.91
N LEU A 345 2.22 -5.25 10.20
CA LEU A 345 3.19 -4.74 11.17
C LEU A 345 4.62 -5.20 10.84
N ALA A 346 4.78 -6.48 10.47
CA ALA A 346 6.09 -7.01 10.05
C ALA A 346 6.64 -6.28 8.82
N ALA A 347 5.79 -5.96 7.83
CA ALA A 347 6.17 -5.17 6.67
C ALA A 347 6.62 -3.74 7.07
N SER A 348 5.87 -3.06 7.95
CA SER A 348 6.26 -1.73 8.44
C SER A 348 7.62 -1.75 9.13
N HIS A 349 7.86 -2.72 10.02
CA HIS A 349 9.16 -2.87 10.70
C HIS A 349 10.30 -3.20 9.75
N ALA A 350 10.05 -4.06 8.74
CA ALA A 350 11.04 -4.44 7.75
C ALA A 350 11.47 -3.24 6.89
N ILE A 351 10.51 -2.43 6.43
CA ILE A 351 10.78 -1.21 5.65
C ILE A 351 11.52 -0.19 6.51
N ALA A 352 11.09 0.04 7.76
CA ALA A 352 11.75 0.95 8.68
C ALA A 352 13.19 0.51 8.99
N GLY A 353 13.41 -0.77 9.25
CA GLY A 353 14.75 -1.34 9.51
C GLY A 353 15.69 -1.16 8.33
N LEU A 354 15.20 -1.35 7.10
CA LEU A 354 16.01 -1.24 5.89
C LEU A 354 16.58 0.15 5.67
N ALA A 355 15.86 1.21 6.03
CA ALA A 355 16.36 2.58 5.91
C ALA A 355 17.60 2.86 6.77
N LYS A 356 17.83 2.07 7.81
CA LYS A 356 18.97 2.20 8.74
C LYS A 356 20.23 1.50 8.26
N GLU A 357 20.08 0.59 7.29
CA GLU A 357 21.20 -0.13 6.71
C GLU A 357 21.96 0.76 5.70
N PRO A 358 23.28 0.53 5.51
CA PRO A 358 24.06 1.25 4.50
C PRO A 358 23.40 1.21 3.12
N VAL A 359 23.20 2.38 2.52
CA VAL A 359 22.52 2.49 1.21
C VAL A 359 23.41 1.90 0.10
N PRO A 360 22.87 1.05 -0.80
CA PRO A 360 23.63 0.47 -1.91
C PRO A 360 24.19 1.53 -2.86
N LEU A 361 25.39 1.28 -3.43
CA LEU A 361 26.05 2.20 -4.34
C LEU A 361 25.22 2.54 -5.58
N GLU A 362 24.44 1.60 -6.08
CA GLU A 362 23.51 1.81 -7.20
C GLU A 362 22.40 2.83 -6.89
N ILE A 363 21.92 2.86 -5.64
CA ILE A 363 20.95 3.86 -5.17
C ILE A 363 21.64 5.21 -5.02
N ILE A 364 22.83 5.25 -4.42
CA ILE A 364 23.62 6.49 -4.28
C ILE A 364 23.93 7.09 -5.67
N ALA A 365 24.20 6.28 -6.67
CA ALA A 365 24.47 6.75 -8.03
C ALA A 365 23.26 7.47 -8.66
N ASN A 366 22.03 7.06 -8.31
CA ASN A 366 20.80 7.64 -8.87
C ASN A 366 20.22 8.79 -8.04
N TYR A 367 20.39 8.74 -6.71
CA TYR A 367 19.72 9.66 -5.77
C TYR A 367 20.70 10.56 -5.00
N GLY A 368 22.01 10.38 -5.21
CA GLY A 368 23.03 11.07 -4.40
C GLY A 368 23.31 10.37 -3.06
N ALA A 369 24.15 10.99 -2.25
CA ALA A 369 24.51 10.46 -0.94
C ALA A 369 23.30 10.46 -0.01
N LEU A 370 22.83 9.28 0.36
CA LEU A 370 21.70 9.06 1.28
C LEU A 370 22.20 8.31 2.51
N SER A 371 21.75 8.71 3.68
CA SER A 371 21.97 8.02 4.94
C SER A 371 20.79 8.24 5.88
N PHE A 372 20.54 7.30 6.77
CA PHE A 372 19.47 7.41 7.76
C PHE A 372 19.51 8.75 8.49
N GLY A 373 18.41 9.49 8.48
CA GLY A 373 18.30 10.83 9.02
C GLY A 373 17.07 11.58 8.52
N PRO A 374 16.94 12.88 8.81
CA PRO A 374 15.75 13.68 8.52
C PRO A 374 15.30 13.70 7.06
N ASP A 375 16.21 13.50 6.12
CA ASP A 375 15.91 13.48 4.67
C ASP A 375 15.91 12.07 4.08
N TYR A 376 16.09 11.03 4.91
CA TYR A 376 16.01 9.63 4.52
C TYR A 376 15.46 8.77 5.68
N VAL A 377 14.17 8.92 5.96
CA VAL A 377 13.48 8.15 7.01
C VAL A 377 12.92 6.82 6.48
N ILE A 378 12.84 6.66 5.16
CA ILE A 378 12.27 5.50 4.47
C ILE A 378 13.10 5.19 3.24
N PRO A 379 13.24 3.90 2.80
CA PRO A 379 13.98 3.55 1.59
C PRO A 379 13.37 4.19 0.33
N THR A 380 14.17 4.31 -0.72
CA THR A 380 13.65 4.70 -2.04
C THR A 380 12.92 3.54 -2.71
N PRO A 381 11.94 3.79 -3.59
CA PRO A 381 11.18 2.73 -4.27
C PRO A 381 12.03 1.75 -5.09
N PHE A 382 13.17 2.18 -5.59
CA PHE A 382 14.08 1.36 -6.39
C PHE A 382 15.17 0.64 -5.57
N ASP A 383 15.06 0.64 -4.24
CA ASP A 383 15.99 -0.13 -3.40
C ASP A 383 15.74 -1.64 -3.59
N PRO A 384 16.67 -2.38 -4.23
CA PRO A 384 16.47 -3.79 -4.57
C PRO A 384 16.37 -4.70 -3.34
N ARG A 385 16.83 -4.22 -2.18
CA ARG A 385 16.78 -4.96 -0.92
C ARG A 385 15.36 -5.11 -0.39
N LEU A 386 14.42 -4.21 -0.78
CA LEU A 386 13.01 -4.28 -0.40
C LEU A 386 12.39 -5.64 -0.72
N LEU A 387 12.73 -6.20 -1.90
CA LEU A 387 12.18 -7.47 -2.35
C LEU A 387 12.43 -8.58 -1.33
N PHE A 388 13.66 -8.77 -0.90
CA PHE A 388 13.97 -9.84 0.05
C PHE A 388 13.56 -9.48 1.48
N THR A 389 13.87 -8.27 1.93
CA THR A 389 13.65 -7.85 3.32
C THR A 389 12.18 -7.88 3.69
N VAL A 390 11.32 -7.26 2.88
CA VAL A 390 9.89 -7.19 3.17
C VAL A 390 9.21 -8.52 2.93
N SER A 391 9.47 -9.18 1.78
CA SER A 391 8.84 -10.48 1.48
C SER A 391 9.19 -11.55 2.50
N SER A 392 10.45 -11.60 2.98
CA SER A 392 10.87 -12.55 4.03
C SER A 392 10.19 -12.27 5.37
N ALA A 393 10.07 -11.01 5.77
CA ALA A 393 9.41 -10.63 7.02
C ALA A 393 7.92 -11.03 7.00
N VAL A 394 7.25 -10.75 5.89
CA VAL A 394 5.84 -11.10 5.68
C VAL A 394 5.65 -12.62 5.65
N ALA A 395 6.48 -13.35 4.90
CA ALA A 395 6.42 -14.81 4.82
C ALA A 395 6.63 -15.48 6.18
N LYS A 396 7.64 -15.03 6.94
CA LYS A 396 7.88 -15.51 8.32
C LYS A 396 6.66 -15.30 9.19
N LYS A 397 6.09 -14.11 9.14
CA LYS A 397 4.93 -13.78 9.98
C LYS A 397 3.67 -14.56 9.55
N ALA A 398 3.46 -14.80 8.27
CA ALA A 398 2.39 -15.66 7.77
C ALA A 398 2.54 -17.11 8.30
N MET A 399 3.76 -17.64 8.36
CA MET A 399 4.06 -18.95 8.92
C MET A 399 3.82 -18.99 10.44
N GLU A 400 4.29 -17.98 11.18
CA GLU A 400 4.13 -17.87 12.62
C GLU A 400 2.66 -17.76 13.06
N THR A 401 1.84 -17.08 12.25
CA THR A 401 0.41 -16.88 12.55
C THR A 401 -0.49 -17.97 11.98
N GLY A 402 0.10 -19.00 11.33
CA GLY A 402 -0.62 -20.17 10.87
C GLY A 402 -1.47 -19.97 9.60
N VAL A 403 -1.26 -18.87 8.86
CA VAL A 403 -1.98 -18.62 7.60
C VAL A 403 -1.23 -19.14 6.37
N ALA A 404 0.02 -19.59 6.52
CA ALA A 404 0.82 -20.16 5.44
C ALA A 404 0.48 -21.63 5.19
N THR A 405 0.27 -22.00 3.92
CA THR A 405 0.03 -23.40 3.51
C THR A 405 1.27 -24.09 2.93
N ARG A 406 2.28 -23.31 2.53
CA ARG A 406 3.54 -23.79 1.92
C ARG A 406 4.74 -23.15 2.65
N PRO A 407 5.15 -23.66 3.83
CA PRO A 407 6.20 -23.02 4.61
C PRO A 407 7.57 -23.06 3.91
N ILE A 408 8.31 -21.96 4.01
CA ILE A 408 9.69 -21.86 3.53
C ILE A 408 10.63 -22.45 4.58
N THR A 409 11.43 -23.43 4.20
CA THR A 409 12.41 -24.09 5.07
C THR A 409 13.85 -23.68 4.80
N ASP A 410 14.18 -23.30 3.55
CA ASP A 410 15.50 -22.83 3.12
C ASP A 410 15.44 -21.36 2.67
N TRP A 411 15.85 -20.48 3.57
CA TRP A 411 15.82 -19.03 3.35
C TRP A 411 16.91 -18.56 2.36
N ALA A 412 18.04 -19.26 2.27
CA ALA A 412 19.08 -18.92 1.31
C ALA A 412 18.65 -19.25 -0.12
N ALA A 413 18.01 -20.41 -0.31
CA ALA A 413 17.39 -20.76 -1.59
C ALA A 413 16.25 -19.78 -1.97
N TYR A 414 15.44 -19.36 -1.01
CA TYR A 414 14.39 -18.39 -1.22
C TYR A 414 14.93 -17.02 -1.66
N GLU A 415 15.98 -16.52 -1.01
CA GLU A 415 16.62 -15.26 -1.43
C GLU A 415 17.15 -15.34 -2.87
N LYS A 416 17.80 -16.45 -3.23
CA LYS A 416 18.28 -16.69 -4.59
C LYS A 416 17.14 -16.73 -5.61
N GLN A 417 16.02 -17.35 -5.25
CA GLN A 417 14.81 -17.39 -6.08
C GLN A 417 14.25 -15.99 -6.31
N LEU A 418 14.13 -15.17 -5.27
CA LEU A 418 13.64 -13.80 -5.39
C LEU A 418 14.51 -12.93 -6.29
N LYS A 419 15.83 -13.02 -6.15
CA LYS A 419 16.78 -12.32 -7.03
C LYS A 419 16.62 -12.72 -8.49
N ALA A 420 16.38 -14.00 -8.77
CA ALA A 420 16.17 -14.49 -10.13
C ALA A 420 14.85 -13.99 -10.76
N LEU A 421 13.81 -13.77 -9.98
CA LEU A 421 12.50 -13.30 -10.46
C LEU A 421 12.52 -11.90 -11.07
N VAL A 422 13.41 -11.03 -10.64
CA VAL A 422 13.48 -9.63 -11.09
C VAL A 422 14.67 -9.36 -12.02
N ALA A 423 15.54 -10.33 -12.20
CA ALA A 423 16.65 -10.27 -13.15
C ALA A 423 16.26 -10.71 -14.58
N ALA A 424 15.09 -11.34 -14.72
CA ALA A 424 14.48 -11.78 -15.98
C ALA A 424 13.52 -10.72 -16.54
#